data_0271a8e4125fc33ce0f2040a1cd149cd
#
_entry.id   0271a8e4125fc33ce0f2040a1cd149cd
#
_cell.length_a   1.000
_cell.length_b   1.000
_cell.length_c   1.000
_cell.angle_alpha   90.00
_cell.angle_beta   90.00
_cell.angle_gamma   90.00
#
_symmetry.space_group_name_H-M   'P 1'
#
loop_
_entity.id
_entity.type
_entity.pdbx_description
1 polymer ?
#
loop_
_entity_poly.entity_id
_entity_poly.type
_entity_poly.pdbx_seq_one_letter_code
_entity_poly.pdbx_strand_id
1 'polypeptide(L)'
;GEKPEVVTPEAYLSLFGEIPDFAEQTSTVRSRNMSLVPILQNIAQLQGLYKEKEGWKTILGNCDSLLYLGGNDEETFKFMSGLLGKQTIDVRSTSRSFGQTGSSSTSHQKIARDLMTADEVGNMKRDECLVRIAGVPVFRSKKYFPLKHKNWKWLADKESDERWWHYHINPLITEEEIDLSGHTIRDLSTETTLH
;
A
#
# COMPACT_ATOMS: atom_id res chain seq x y z
N GLY A 1 -29.04 -1.68 -23.27
CA GLY A 1 -28.62 -1.01 -22.06
C GLY A 1 -27.18 -1.40 -21.75
N GLU A 2 -26.28 -0.42 -21.73
CA GLU A 2 -24.89 -0.65 -21.33
C GLU A 2 -24.89 -1.09 -19.87
N LYS A 3 -24.11 -2.14 -19.57
CA LYS A 3 -23.88 -2.58 -18.19
C LYS A 3 -23.14 -1.47 -17.47
N PRO A 4 -23.50 -1.13 -16.23
CA PRO A 4 -22.72 -0.16 -15.46
C PRO A 4 -21.29 -0.68 -15.28
N GLU A 5 -20.33 0.14 -15.66
CA GLU A 5 -18.92 -0.16 -15.50
C GLU A 5 -18.57 -0.15 -14.01
N VAL A 6 -18.04 -1.25 -13.51
CA VAL A 6 -17.56 -1.31 -12.13
C VAL A 6 -16.27 -0.52 -12.05
N VAL A 7 -16.34 0.67 -11.53
CA VAL A 7 -15.17 1.52 -11.32
C VAL A 7 -14.39 0.99 -10.12
N THR A 8 -13.20 0.45 -10.36
CA THR A 8 -12.30 0.07 -9.26
C THR A 8 -11.78 1.31 -8.53
N PRO A 9 -11.36 1.22 -7.26
CA PRO A 9 -10.77 2.34 -6.54
C PRO A 9 -9.60 2.99 -7.29
N GLU A 10 -8.82 2.19 -8.02
CA GLU A 10 -7.71 2.68 -8.84
C GLU A 10 -8.20 3.46 -10.07
N ALA A 11 -9.25 2.96 -10.75
CA ALA A 11 -9.89 3.66 -11.85
C ALA A 11 -10.57 4.95 -11.35
N TYR A 12 -11.14 4.94 -10.16
CA TYR A 12 -11.68 6.14 -9.54
C TYR A 12 -10.59 7.20 -9.34
N LEU A 13 -9.46 6.85 -8.72
CA LEU A 13 -8.34 7.78 -8.51
C LEU A 13 -7.75 8.31 -9.83
N SER A 14 -7.70 7.47 -10.88
CA SER A 14 -7.22 7.89 -12.19
C SER A 14 -8.20 8.81 -12.95
N LEU A 15 -9.51 8.63 -12.73
CA LEU A 15 -10.56 9.39 -13.40
C LEU A 15 -10.92 10.69 -12.66
N PHE A 16 -10.92 10.66 -11.32
CA PHE A 16 -11.42 11.77 -10.49
C PHE A 16 -10.31 12.52 -9.75
N GLY A 17 -9.06 12.04 -9.81
CA GLY A 17 -7.92 12.70 -9.20
C GLY A 17 -7.87 12.60 -7.68
N GLU A 18 -7.48 13.69 -7.02
CA GLU A 18 -7.34 13.76 -5.58
C GLU A 18 -8.70 13.65 -4.87
N ILE A 19 -8.77 12.81 -3.82
CA ILE A 19 -9.92 12.80 -2.91
C ILE A 19 -9.75 14.01 -1.97
N PRO A 20 -10.69 14.96 -1.94
CA PRO A 20 -10.59 16.12 -1.07
C PRO A 20 -10.42 15.72 0.40
N ASP A 21 -9.54 16.43 1.11
CA ASP A 21 -9.30 16.27 2.54
C ASP A 21 -8.91 14.85 3.00
N PHE A 22 -8.50 13.97 2.05
CA PHE A 22 -8.17 12.58 2.38
C PHE A 22 -7.04 12.47 3.41
N ALA A 23 -6.02 13.31 3.31
CA ALA A 23 -4.93 13.35 4.28
C ALA A 23 -5.42 13.69 5.70
N GLU A 24 -6.39 14.60 5.83
CA GLU A 24 -6.99 14.96 7.10
C GLU A 24 -7.92 13.86 7.62
N GLN A 25 -8.70 13.25 6.72
CA GLN A 25 -9.56 12.13 7.05
C GLN A 25 -8.77 10.95 7.60
N THR A 26 -7.60 10.61 7.03
CA THR A 26 -6.75 9.52 7.55
C THR A 26 -6.33 9.74 9.00
N SER A 27 -6.21 10.99 9.45
CA SER A 27 -5.87 11.34 10.84
C SER A 27 -7.03 11.13 11.80
N THR A 28 -8.27 11.26 11.33
CA THR A 28 -9.47 11.28 12.18
C THR A 28 -10.22 9.97 12.26
N VAL A 29 -10.11 9.12 11.24
CA VAL A 29 -10.88 7.85 11.15
C VAL A 29 -10.62 6.90 12.32
N ARG A 30 -9.40 6.91 12.86
CA ARG A 30 -9.03 6.06 14.01
C ARG A 30 -9.89 6.35 15.24
N SER A 31 -10.19 7.61 15.52
CA SER A 31 -11.03 8.00 16.64
C SER A 31 -12.49 7.55 16.49
N ARG A 32 -12.88 7.17 15.27
CA ARG A 32 -14.23 6.74 14.91
C ARG A 32 -14.36 5.22 14.71
N ASN A 33 -13.36 4.45 15.16
CA ASN A 33 -13.29 2.98 14.98
C ASN A 33 -13.37 2.55 13.51
N MET A 34 -12.87 3.39 12.59
CA MET A 34 -12.77 3.05 11.17
C MET A 34 -11.33 2.71 10.81
N SER A 35 -11.14 1.75 9.90
CA SER A 35 -9.85 1.41 9.31
C SER A 35 -9.83 1.81 7.84
N LEU A 36 -8.73 2.40 7.40
CA LEU A 36 -8.47 2.67 5.99
C LEU A 36 -7.36 1.76 5.49
N VAL A 37 -7.56 1.19 4.31
CA VAL A 37 -6.57 0.36 3.62
C VAL A 37 -6.35 0.95 2.23
N PRO A 38 -5.48 1.97 2.09
CA PRO A 38 -5.14 2.51 0.78
C PRO A 38 -4.32 1.50 0.00
N ILE A 39 -4.71 1.26 -1.26
CA ILE A 39 -3.97 0.41 -2.20
C ILE A 39 -3.39 1.32 -3.27
N LEU A 40 -2.08 1.25 -3.47
CA LEU A 40 -1.33 2.10 -4.38
C LEU A 40 -0.60 1.25 -5.41
N GLN A 41 -0.54 1.71 -6.64
CA GLN A 41 0.31 1.09 -7.66
C GLN A 41 1.78 1.45 -7.46
N ASN A 42 2.06 2.72 -7.16
CA ASN A 42 3.40 3.23 -6.89
C ASN A 42 3.35 4.48 -6.00
N ILE A 43 4.49 4.83 -5.43
CA ILE A 43 4.63 6.01 -4.57
C ILE A 43 4.56 7.31 -5.35
N ALA A 44 5.09 7.35 -6.57
CA ALA A 44 5.09 8.55 -7.41
C ALA A 44 3.68 9.06 -7.69
N GLN A 45 2.71 8.15 -7.89
CA GLN A 45 1.31 8.51 -8.06
C GLN A 45 0.73 9.19 -6.82
N LEU A 46 0.98 8.64 -5.63
CA LEU A 46 0.52 9.25 -4.38
C LEU A 46 1.16 10.63 -4.17
N GLN A 47 2.47 10.75 -4.41
CA GLN A 47 3.19 12.02 -4.32
C GLN A 47 2.67 13.03 -5.33
N GLY A 48 2.31 12.57 -6.53
CA GLY A 48 1.74 13.40 -7.58
C GLY A 48 0.38 13.99 -7.22
N LEU A 49 -0.49 13.18 -6.64
CA LEU A 49 -1.86 13.56 -6.25
C LEU A 49 -1.88 14.47 -5.02
N TYR A 50 -1.10 14.15 -3.98
CA TYR A 50 -1.13 14.86 -2.69
C TYR A 50 0.15 15.64 -2.44
N LYS A 51 0.54 16.47 -3.43
CA LYS A 51 1.74 17.35 -3.34
C LYS A 51 1.60 18.43 -2.29
N GLU A 52 0.40 19.02 -2.21
CA GLU A 52 0.15 20.16 -1.34
C GLU A 52 0.34 19.78 0.12
N LYS A 53 1.03 20.64 0.85
CA LYS A 53 1.33 20.44 2.29
C LYS A 53 1.91 19.07 2.62
N GLU A 54 2.55 18.39 1.64
CA GLU A 54 3.08 17.03 1.82
C GLU A 54 2.02 16.02 2.30
N GLY A 55 0.78 16.15 1.83
CA GLY A 55 -0.36 15.32 2.23
C GLY A 55 -0.09 13.83 2.08
N TRP A 56 0.69 13.43 1.08
CA TRP A 56 1.12 12.04 0.91
C TRP A 56 1.91 11.48 2.09
N LYS A 57 2.75 12.32 2.77
CA LYS A 57 3.48 11.91 3.98
C LYS A 57 2.52 11.70 5.15
N THR A 58 1.51 12.55 5.26
CA THR A 58 0.47 12.42 6.28
C THR A 58 -0.31 11.13 6.11
N ILE A 59 -0.72 10.81 4.87
CA ILE A 59 -1.43 9.56 4.55
C ILE A 59 -0.59 8.34 4.97
N LEU A 60 0.68 8.28 4.52
CA LEU A 60 1.57 7.18 4.86
C LEU A 60 1.91 7.12 6.36
N GLY A 61 2.08 8.29 6.99
CA GLY A 61 2.39 8.41 8.42
C GLY A 61 1.26 7.92 9.33
N ASN A 62 0.02 8.01 8.86
CA ASN A 62 -1.16 7.53 9.58
C ASN A 62 -1.43 6.02 9.37
N CYS A 63 -0.69 5.38 8.45
CA CYS A 63 -0.74 3.93 8.26
C CYS A 63 0.19 3.22 9.24
N ASP A 64 -0.34 2.53 10.23
CA ASP A 64 0.43 1.73 11.18
C ASP A 64 1.16 0.55 10.51
N SER A 65 0.62 0.06 9.42
CA SER A 65 1.16 -1.08 8.67
C SER A 65 1.32 -0.73 7.19
N LEU A 66 2.42 -1.19 6.59
CA LEU A 66 2.67 -1.07 5.17
C LEU A 66 3.06 -2.44 4.62
N LEU A 67 2.33 -2.88 3.61
CA LEU A 67 2.58 -4.13 2.90
C LEU A 67 3.05 -3.81 1.47
N TYR A 68 4.29 -4.17 1.16
CA TYR A 68 4.84 -4.05 -0.18
C TYR A 68 4.82 -5.40 -0.90
N LEU A 69 4.08 -5.46 -1.98
CA LEU A 69 3.86 -6.68 -2.77
C LEU A 69 4.75 -6.80 -4.01
N GLY A 70 5.68 -5.87 -4.19
CA GLY A 70 6.48 -5.77 -5.40
C GLY A 70 5.92 -4.72 -6.35
N GLY A 71 6.70 -4.37 -7.36
CA GLY A 71 6.36 -3.37 -8.37
C GLY A 71 7.49 -3.26 -9.39
N ASN A 72 7.38 -2.29 -10.30
CA ASN A 72 8.38 -2.00 -11.33
C ASN A 72 8.80 -0.52 -11.33
N ASP A 73 8.51 0.20 -10.25
CA ASP A 73 8.76 1.63 -10.15
C ASP A 73 9.99 1.93 -9.29
N GLU A 74 10.98 2.59 -9.86
CA GLU A 74 12.27 2.89 -9.23
C GLU A 74 12.13 3.81 -8.00
N GLU A 75 11.21 4.77 -8.03
CA GLU A 75 10.97 5.65 -6.88
C GLU A 75 10.39 4.86 -5.71
N THR A 76 9.50 3.92 -5.99
CA THR A 76 8.98 3.00 -4.97
C THR A 76 10.09 2.12 -4.40
N PHE A 77 11.04 1.64 -5.21
CA PHE A 77 12.17 0.86 -4.70
C PHE A 77 13.06 1.67 -3.76
N LYS A 78 13.39 2.91 -4.13
CA LYS A 78 14.17 3.84 -3.29
C LYS A 78 13.43 4.16 -1.98
N PHE A 79 12.15 4.42 -2.08
CA PHE A 79 11.30 4.67 -0.91
C PHE A 79 11.29 3.47 0.05
N MET A 80 11.08 2.27 -0.46
CA MET A 80 11.10 1.04 0.33
C MET A 80 12.46 0.78 0.96
N SER A 81 13.55 0.90 0.20
CA SER A 81 14.92 0.78 0.71
C SER A 81 15.18 1.75 1.87
N GLY A 82 14.75 3.00 1.73
CA GLY A 82 14.87 4.00 2.80
C GLY A 82 14.07 3.64 4.06
N LEU A 83 12.86 3.07 3.90
CA LEU A 83 12.03 2.62 5.03
C LEU A 83 12.61 1.43 5.79
N LEU A 84 13.33 0.54 5.09
CA LEU A 84 13.99 -0.62 5.69
C LEU A 84 15.15 -0.21 6.61
N GLY A 85 15.77 0.93 6.32
CA GLY A 85 16.89 1.45 7.10
C GLY A 85 18.22 0.77 6.75
N LYS A 86 19.19 0.93 7.65
CA LYS A 86 20.57 0.49 7.45
C LYS A 86 21.02 -0.50 8.50
N GLN A 87 21.91 -1.40 8.10
CA GLN A 87 22.64 -2.30 8.99
C GLN A 87 24.12 -1.98 8.95
N THR A 88 24.82 -2.25 10.06
CA THR A 88 26.26 -2.16 10.11
C THR A 88 26.86 -3.48 9.67
N ILE A 89 27.72 -3.44 8.68
CA ILE A 89 28.49 -4.59 8.22
C ILE A 89 29.98 -4.41 8.52
N ASP A 90 30.66 -5.48 8.92
CA ASP A 90 32.08 -5.51 9.10
C ASP A 90 32.76 -5.88 7.76
N VAL A 91 33.49 -4.94 7.20
CA VAL A 91 34.27 -5.16 5.97
C VAL A 91 35.71 -5.38 6.36
N ARG A 92 36.24 -6.55 5.98
CA ARG A 92 37.64 -6.90 6.13
C ARG A 92 38.37 -6.73 4.79
N SER A 93 39.29 -5.77 4.76
CA SER A 93 40.20 -5.58 3.60
C SER A 93 41.58 -6.12 3.95
N THR A 94 42.10 -6.99 3.08
CA THR A 94 43.44 -7.54 3.21
C THR A 94 44.26 -7.10 2.01
N SER A 95 45.32 -6.32 2.25
CA SER A 95 46.30 -5.93 1.24
C SER A 95 47.57 -6.75 1.44
N ARG A 96 48.06 -7.38 0.38
CA ARG A 96 49.33 -8.09 0.36
C ARG A 96 50.24 -7.45 -0.68
N SER A 97 51.41 -7.05 -0.26
CA SER A 97 52.48 -6.60 -1.15
C SER A 97 53.47 -7.74 -1.33
N PHE A 98 53.78 -8.07 -2.59
CA PHE A 98 54.80 -9.06 -2.96
C PHE A 98 56.07 -8.33 -3.37
N GLY A 99 57.11 -8.47 -2.54
CA GLY A 99 58.47 -7.92 -2.76
C GLY A 99 59.44 -8.55 -1.78
N GLN A 100 60.72 -8.19 -1.89
CA GLN A 100 61.80 -8.74 -1.02
C GLN A 100 61.55 -8.54 0.48
N THR A 101 60.66 -7.61 0.85
CA THR A 101 60.15 -7.37 2.20
C THR A 101 58.60 -7.35 2.17
N GLY A 102 58.01 -8.48 1.81
CA GLY A 102 56.54 -8.59 1.71
C GLY A 102 55.85 -8.22 3.04
N SER A 103 54.89 -7.30 2.96
CA SER A 103 54.03 -6.94 4.11
C SER A 103 52.58 -7.32 3.89
N SER A 104 51.90 -7.75 4.94
CA SER A 104 50.47 -8.02 4.91
C SER A 104 49.80 -7.11 5.92
N SER A 105 48.84 -6.31 5.45
CA SER A 105 47.99 -5.44 6.28
C SER A 105 46.55 -5.91 6.22
N THR A 106 45.90 -6.03 7.37
CA THR A 106 44.51 -6.33 7.46
C THR A 106 43.82 -5.16 8.17
N SER A 107 42.87 -4.54 7.45
CA SER A 107 42.01 -3.46 8.00
C SER A 107 40.58 -3.98 8.22
N HIS A 108 40.01 -3.62 9.36
CA HIS A 108 38.63 -3.87 9.69
C HIS A 108 37.89 -2.55 9.74
N GLN A 109 36.84 -2.42 8.91
CA GLN A 109 35.99 -1.24 8.89
C GLN A 109 34.52 -1.63 9.10
N LYS A 110 33.83 -0.85 9.93
CA LYS A 110 32.37 -0.94 10.08
C LYS A 110 31.74 0.04 9.13
N ILE A 111 30.99 -0.45 8.17
CA ILE A 111 30.33 0.36 7.14
C ILE A 111 28.81 0.19 7.30
N ALA A 112 28.08 1.33 7.24
CA ALA A 112 26.63 1.30 7.15
C ALA A 112 26.21 0.92 5.72
N ARG A 113 25.42 -0.14 5.59
CA ARG A 113 24.81 -0.58 4.35
C ARG A 113 23.30 -0.57 4.48
N ASP A 114 22.58 -0.21 3.41
CA ASP A 114 21.12 -0.38 3.39
C ASP A 114 20.77 -1.84 3.66
N LEU A 115 19.75 -2.09 4.47
CA LEU A 115 19.29 -3.45 4.78
C LEU A 115 18.92 -4.22 3.52
N MET A 116 18.25 -3.52 2.59
CA MET A 116 18.09 -3.90 1.19
C MET A 116 18.30 -2.65 0.33
N THR A 117 19.11 -2.74 -0.70
CA THR A 117 19.27 -1.66 -1.69
C THR A 117 18.01 -1.57 -2.57
N ALA A 118 17.84 -0.45 -3.28
CA ALA A 118 16.73 -0.29 -4.23
C ALA A 118 16.70 -1.43 -5.28
N ASP A 119 17.86 -1.85 -5.76
CA ASP A 119 17.98 -2.96 -6.71
C ASP A 119 17.56 -4.30 -6.09
N GLU A 120 17.93 -4.55 -4.84
CA GLU A 120 17.51 -5.76 -4.11
C GLU A 120 15.99 -5.77 -3.87
N VAL A 121 15.39 -4.61 -3.62
CA VAL A 121 13.93 -4.46 -3.51
C VAL A 121 13.25 -4.75 -4.86
N GLY A 122 13.78 -4.19 -5.95
CA GLY A 122 13.25 -4.41 -7.30
C GLY A 122 13.37 -5.85 -7.78
N ASN A 123 14.43 -6.55 -7.36
CA ASN A 123 14.69 -7.94 -7.71
C ASN A 123 14.09 -8.96 -6.72
N MET A 124 13.21 -8.52 -5.83
CA MET A 124 12.53 -9.41 -4.88
C MET A 124 11.69 -10.46 -5.64
N LYS A 125 11.65 -11.68 -5.13
CA LYS A 125 10.86 -12.75 -5.76
C LYS A 125 9.38 -12.43 -5.77
N ARG A 126 8.67 -12.87 -6.81
CA ARG A 126 7.23 -12.59 -6.99
C ARG A 126 6.35 -13.15 -5.88
N ASP A 127 6.78 -14.22 -5.21
CA ASP A 127 6.07 -14.85 -4.09
C ASP A 127 6.40 -14.22 -2.73
N GLU A 128 7.24 -13.20 -2.70
CA GLU A 128 7.66 -12.51 -1.47
C GLU A 128 7.05 -11.14 -1.33
N CYS A 129 6.97 -10.68 -0.09
CA CYS A 129 6.51 -9.36 0.29
C CYS A 129 7.35 -8.81 1.45
N LEU A 130 7.36 -7.48 1.60
CA LEU A 130 7.93 -6.81 2.75
C LEU A 130 6.79 -6.27 3.61
N VAL A 131 6.90 -6.47 4.91
CA VAL A 131 5.90 -6.03 5.88
C VAL A 131 6.57 -5.13 6.90
N ARG A 132 6.05 -3.92 7.02
CA ARG A 132 6.40 -2.97 8.07
C ARG A 132 5.19 -2.76 8.96
N ILE A 133 5.37 -2.91 10.26
CA ILE A 133 4.36 -2.64 11.28
C ILE A 133 5.01 -1.70 12.29
N ALA A 134 4.29 -0.67 12.74
CA ALA A 134 4.80 0.26 13.74
C ALA A 134 5.23 -0.51 15.01
N GLY A 135 6.45 -0.24 15.48
CA GLY A 135 7.01 -0.91 16.66
C GLY A 135 7.60 -2.31 16.44
N VAL A 136 7.57 -2.81 15.19
CA VAL A 136 8.14 -4.13 14.84
C VAL A 136 9.22 -3.94 13.78
N PRO A 137 10.37 -4.64 13.88
CA PRO A 137 11.35 -4.65 12.79
C PRO A 137 10.73 -5.10 11.48
N VAL A 138 11.09 -4.45 10.38
CA VAL A 138 10.61 -4.84 9.05
C VAL A 138 11.04 -6.27 8.76
N PHE A 139 10.14 -7.05 8.20
CA PHE A 139 10.44 -8.43 7.86
C PHE A 139 9.98 -8.79 6.45
N ARG A 140 10.67 -9.74 5.86
CA ARG A 140 10.34 -10.35 4.58
C ARG A 140 9.50 -11.59 4.82
N SER A 141 8.41 -11.72 4.09
CA SER A 141 7.47 -12.84 4.18
C SER A 141 7.10 -13.36 2.81
N LYS A 142 6.42 -14.48 2.77
CA LYS A 142 5.84 -15.01 1.54
C LYS A 142 4.39 -14.55 1.41
N LYS A 143 4.02 -14.21 0.17
CA LYS A 143 2.63 -13.92 -0.16
C LYS A 143 1.79 -15.17 0.06
N TYR A 144 0.61 -14.96 0.60
CA TYR A 144 -0.36 -16.03 0.70
C TYR A 144 -0.94 -16.32 -0.68
N PHE A 145 -1.01 -17.59 -1.03
CA PHE A 145 -1.57 -18.02 -2.31
C PHE A 145 -3.03 -18.46 -2.10
N PRO A 146 -4.03 -17.68 -2.57
CA PRO A 146 -5.45 -17.94 -2.26
C PRO A 146 -5.94 -19.34 -2.61
N LEU A 147 -5.42 -19.93 -3.69
CA LEU A 147 -5.77 -21.30 -4.11
C LEU A 147 -5.46 -22.37 -3.06
N LYS A 148 -4.56 -22.08 -2.11
CA LYS A 148 -4.20 -22.98 -1.02
C LYS A 148 -5.11 -22.81 0.21
N HIS A 149 -6.03 -21.87 0.17
CA HIS A 149 -6.94 -21.65 1.29
C HIS A 149 -7.96 -22.77 1.39
N LYS A 150 -8.21 -23.27 2.60
CA LYS A 150 -9.15 -24.37 2.83
C LYS A 150 -10.56 -24.10 2.29
N ASN A 151 -10.95 -22.82 2.24
CA ASN A 151 -12.25 -22.39 1.75
C ASN A 151 -12.24 -22.04 0.25
N TRP A 152 -11.12 -22.21 -0.47
CA TRP A 152 -11.05 -21.94 -1.91
C TRP A 152 -12.15 -22.66 -2.69
N LYS A 153 -12.43 -23.91 -2.31
CA LYS A 153 -13.50 -24.70 -2.91
C LYS A 153 -14.91 -24.12 -2.77
N TRP A 154 -15.09 -23.13 -1.92
CA TRP A 154 -16.37 -22.44 -1.72
C TRP A 154 -16.52 -21.17 -2.57
N LEU A 155 -15.45 -20.73 -3.22
CA LEU A 155 -15.49 -19.60 -4.13
C LEU A 155 -16.01 -20.06 -5.49
N ALA A 156 -16.82 -19.25 -6.10
CA ALA A 156 -17.27 -19.43 -7.47
C ALA A 156 -16.29 -18.74 -8.42
N ASP A 157 -15.81 -19.47 -9.43
CA ASP A 157 -14.87 -18.92 -10.41
C ASP A 157 -15.59 -18.34 -11.65
N LYS A 158 -16.85 -18.73 -11.87
CA LYS A 158 -17.63 -18.38 -13.06
C LYS A 158 -19.07 -18.12 -12.70
N GLU A 159 -19.70 -17.28 -13.50
CA GLU A 159 -21.13 -16.94 -13.40
C GLU A 159 -22.06 -18.16 -13.54
N SER A 160 -21.60 -19.23 -14.19
CA SER A 160 -22.34 -20.50 -14.33
C SER A 160 -22.23 -21.43 -13.10
N ASP A 161 -21.44 -21.07 -12.09
CA ASP A 161 -21.31 -21.84 -10.85
C ASP A 161 -22.52 -21.57 -9.95
N GLU A 162 -23.16 -22.61 -9.43
CA GLU A 162 -24.32 -22.49 -8.52
C GLU A 162 -24.02 -21.67 -7.27
N ARG A 163 -22.72 -21.55 -6.90
CA ARG A 163 -22.25 -20.74 -5.78
C ARG A 163 -22.01 -19.30 -6.14
N TRP A 164 -22.17 -18.93 -7.42
CA TRP A 164 -21.98 -17.56 -7.89
C TRP A 164 -23.06 -16.67 -7.29
N TRP A 165 -22.63 -15.67 -6.53
CA TRP A 165 -23.54 -14.68 -5.98
C TRP A 165 -23.84 -13.62 -7.05
N HIS A 166 -25.06 -13.66 -7.57
CA HIS A 166 -25.54 -12.59 -8.43
C HIS A 166 -25.82 -11.35 -7.57
N TYR A 167 -24.89 -10.42 -7.58
CA TYR A 167 -25.11 -9.14 -6.94
C TYR A 167 -26.08 -8.34 -7.81
N HIS A 168 -27.35 -8.38 -7.46
CA HIS A 168 -28.34 -7.48 -8.03
C HIS A 168 -28.11 -6.12 -7.38
N ILE A 169 -27.28 -5.27 -8.03
CA ILE A 169 -27.41 -3.83 -7.81
C ILE A 169 -28.77 -3.51 -8.42
N ASN A 170 -29.77 -3.30 -7.58
CA ASN A 170 -31.02 -2.73 -8.07
C ASN A 170 -30.66 -1.31 -8.54
N PRO A 171 -30.55 -1.05 -9.85
CA PRO A 171 -30.01 0.23 -10.32
C PRO A 171 -30.99 1.38 -10.13
N LEU A 172 -32.17 1.10 -9.62
CA LEU A 172 -33.25 2.06 -9.43
C LEU A 172 -34.03 1.66 -8.18
N ILE A 173 -33.45 1.89 -7.01
CA ILE A 173 -34.32 2.23 -5.89
C ILE A 173 -34.79 3.64 -6.22
N THR A 174 -35.93 3.75 -6.90
CA THR A 174 -36.62 5.03 -7.02
C THR A 174 -37.02 5.46 -5.62
N GLU A 175 -37.06 6.75 -5.34
CA GLU A 175 -37.47 7.29 -4.02
C GLU A 175 -38.82 6.71 -3.55
N GLU A 176 -39.64 6.24 -4.48
CA GLU A 176 -40.95 5.60 -4.23
C GLU A 176 -40.84 4.16 -3.66
N GLU A 177 -39.72 3.49 -3.83
CA GLU A 177 -39.48 2.11 -3.35
C GLU A 177 -38.80 2.05 -1.97
N ILE A 178 -38.34 3.20 -1.45
CA ILE A 178 -37.73 3.28 -0.12
C ILE A 178 -38.83 3.68 0.86
N ASP A 179 -39.29 2.74 1.66
CA ASP A 179 -40.13 3.07 2.83
C ASP A 179 -39.26 3.79 3.87
N LEU A 180 -39.32 5.10 3.83
CA LEU A 180 -38.64 5.99 4.77
C LEU A 180 -39.52 6.34 5.99
N SER A 181 -40.67 5.70 6.14
CA SER A 181 -41.58 5.90 7.28
C SER A 181 -40.92 5.41 8.58
N GLY A 182 -40.19 6.24 9.22
CA GLY A 182 -39.44 5.95 10.46
C GLY A 182 -37.98 6.39 10.45
N HIS A 183 -37.51 6.93 9.34
CA HIS A 183 -36.17 7.49 9.23
C HIS A 183 -36.20 9.01 9.05
N THR A 184 -35.41 9.70 9.87
CA THR A 184 -35.20 11.14 9.68
C THR A 184 -34.10 11.34 8.63
N ILE A 185 -34.51 11.77 7.44
CA ILE A 185 -33.54 12.10 6.37
C ILE A 185 -33.01 13.50 6.66
N ARG A 186 -31.69 13.61 6.84
CA ARG A 186 -31.00 14.90 6.86
C ARG A 186 -30.53 15.23 5.46
N ASP A 187 -31.08 16.28 4.88
CA ASP A 187 -30.57 16.83 3.63
C ASP A 187 -29.32 17.65 3.93
N LEU A 188 -28.15 17.08 3.60
CA LEU A 188 -26.83 17.70 3.79
C LEU A 188 -26.55 18.80 2.75
N SER A 189 -27.36 18.94 1.70
CA SER A 189 -27.19 19.94 0.67
C SER A 189 -27.54 21.37 1.12
N THR A 190 -28.31 21.48 2.20
CA THR A 190 -28.77 22.77 2.76
C THR A 190 -27.91 23.31 3.90
N GLU A 191 -26.92 22.57 4.39
CA GLU A 191 -26.04 23.02 5.48
C GLU A 191 -24.81 23.81 5.02
N THR A 192 -24.65 24.11 3.72
CA THR A 192 -23.54 24.93 3.21
C THR A 192 -23.89 26.39 3.11
N THR A 193 -24.30 26.99 4.21
CA THR A 193 -24.16 28.44 4.43
C THR A 193 -24.39 28.75 5.89
N LEU A 194 -23.31 28.90 6.65
CA LEU A 194 -23.27 29.88 7.73
C LEU A 194 -21.87 29.97 8.35
N HIS A 195 -21.24 31.10 7.99
CA HIS A 195 -20.15 31.86 8.63
C HIS A 195 -18.73 31.39 8.39
#